data_b42cb39ec1324e3c9dd71abd9cc670de
#
_entry.id   b42cb39ec1324e3c9dd71abd9cc670de
#
_cell.length_a   1.000
_cell.length_b   1.000
_cell.length_c   1.000
_cell.angle_alpha   90.00
_cell.angle_beta   90.00
_cell.angle_gamma   90.00
#
_symmetry.space_group_name_H-M   'P 1'
#
loop_
_entity.id
_entity.type
_entity.pdbx_description
1 polymer ?
#
loop_
_entity_poly.entity_id
_entity_poly.type
_entity_poly.pdbx_seq_one_letter_code
_entity_poly.pdbx_strand_id
1 'polypeptide(L)'
;MIASIVSDKELVDLIHNAYAYITRKKVRTGILFLILMVILISLYGCLSILSYNAQLERSLYFASHSSIVIQKKDGSEFEHTSFENSVYEYEFVSKLEDAKVVSIKQGVTLDSLPEEFKNVVSVVGTNNTSKHVLFRSGVFTLTSGKDIDSKDKNSILIHSDLAKKNHLKVGDTIVLNSHTYTIKGIFEGKKHETYTGLSSDLSENTVFVDYQSLDTNIVTKLTIDSNDLKKVQSLYPSSEYVVSKDTKTYQSSLESIQSMKHMIQILSLSIIGCGLVVLSLVLVLWLRDRIHEIGILLSIGKSKMEIIVQFILELVFISLPLGIVVCVISLVFNQVSSFLLSYGLLMSIIIVSVLIASLMIMIKKPREILSKLS
;
A
#
# COMPACT_ATOMS: atom_id res chain seq x y z
N MET A 1 21.47 -13.97 26.65
CA MET A 1 21.96 -15.28 26.14
C MET A 1 23.42 -15.24 25.69
N ILE A 2 23.90 -14.25 24.92
CA ILE A 2 25.33 -14.15 24.53
C ILE A 2 26.21 -13.77 25.74
N ALA A 3 25.75 -12.86 26.61
CA ALA A 3 26.47 -12.39 27.80
C ALA A 3 26.69 -13.44 28.93
N SER A 4 26.02 -14.58 28.86
CA SER A 4 26.21 -15.70 29.81
C SER A 4 27.27 -16.71 29.37
N ILE A 5 27.82 -16.58 28.16
CA ILE A 5 28.72 -17.54 27.52
C ILE A 5 30.17 -17.01 27.47
N VAL A 6 30.33 -15.67 27.52
CA VAL A 6 31.62 -14.97 27.31
C VAL A 6 31.83 -13.96 28.45
N SER A 7 33.02 -13.91 29.02
CA SER A 7 33.36 -12.88 30.06
C SER A 7 33.43 -11.50 29.43
N ASP A 8 33.19 -10.43 30.22
CA ASP A 8 33.16 -9.03 29.70
C ASP A 8 34.48 -8.65 28.99
N LYS A 9 35.62 -9.18 29.47
CA LYS A 9 36.95 -8.92 28.89
C LYS A 9 37.09 -9.62 27.50
N GLU A 10 36.59 -10.82 27.37
CA GLU A 10 36.57 -11.58 26.10
C GLU A 10 35.63 -10.95 25.08
N LEU A 11 34.51 -10.37 25.53
CA LEU A 11 33.58 -9.67 24.66
C LEU A 11 34.20 -8.42 24.02
N VAL A 12 34.97 -7.65 24.79
CA VAL A 12 35.71 -6.47 24.29
C VAL A 12 36.74 -6.87 23.24
N ASP A 13 37.47 -7.99 23.48
CA ASP A 13 38.47 -8.49 22.52
C ASP A 13 37.80 -9.00 21.23
N LEU A 14 36.61 -9.67 21.31
CA LEU A 14 35.84 -10.10 20.15
C LEU A 14 35.35 -8.91 19.31
N ILE A 15 34.85 -7.88 19.95
CA ILE A 15 34.41 -6.63 19.28
C ILE A 15 35.60 -5.97 18.55
N HIS A 16 36.75 -5.85 19.22
CA HIS A 16 37.95 -5.25 18.61
C HIS A 16 38.43 -6.06 17.39
N ASN A 17 38.48 -7.37 17.53
CA ASN A 17 38.89 -8.26 16.44
C ASN A 17 37.89 -8.21 15.23
N ALA A 18 36.61 -8.16 15.50
CA ALA A 18 35.58 -8.03 14.44
C ALA A 18 35.75 -6.71 13.68
N TYR A 19 35.94 -5.61 14.39
CA TYR A 19 36.18 -4.28 13.80
C TYR A 19 37.46 -4.23 12.97
N ALA A 20 38.58 -4.75 13.53
CA ALA A 20 39.86 -4.82 12.82
C ALA A 20 39.79 -5.67 11.55
N TYR A 21 38.96 -6.74 11.52
CA TYR A 21 38.77 -7.56 10.34
C TYR A 21 38.03 -6.84 9.24
N ILE A 22 36.92 -6.17 9.56
CA ILE A 22 36.09 -5.39 8.62
C ILE A 22 36.94 -4.34 7.91
N THR A 23 37.80 -3.64 8.63
CA THR A 23 38.69 -2.58 8.10
C THR A 23 39.78 -3.11 7.19
N ARG A 24 40.28 -4.33 7.45
CA ARG A 24 41.34 -4.97 6.66
C ARG A 24 40.88 -5.54 5.33
N LYS A 25 39.68 -6.14 5.26
CA LYS A 25 39.17 -6.85 4.08
C LYS A 25 38.05 -6.10 3.37
N LYS A 26 38.31 -4.85 2.96
CA LYS A 26 37.32 -3.91 2.42
C LYS A 26 36.45 -4.46 1.27
N VAL A 27 37.04 -5.21 0.31
CA VAL A 27 36.27 -5.75 -0.84
C VAL A 27 35.24 -6.76 -0.38
N ARG A 28 35.63 -7.67 0.51
CA ARG A 28 34.71 -8.71 1.05
C ARG A 28 33.61 -8.09 1.90
N THR A 29 33.97 -7.14 2.76
CA THR A 29 33.03 -6.34 3.54
C THR A 29 32.04 -5.60 2.65
N GLY A 30 32.50 -5.02 1.52
CA GLY A 30 31.65 -4.34 0.55
C GLY A 30 30.64 -5.27 -0.12
N ILE A 31 31.04 -6.50 -0.48
CA ILE A 31 30.12 -7.50 -1.06
C ILE A 31 29.00 -7.86 -0.05
N LEU A 32 29.38 -8.15 1.21
CA LEU A 32 28.37 -8.46 2.23
C LEU A 32 27.47 -7.27 2.54
N PHE A 33 28.03 -6.08 2.60
CA PHE A 33 27.25 -4.85 2.78
C PHE A 33 26.19 -4.71 1.67
N LEU A 34 26.55 -4.95 0.41
CA LEU A 34 25.60 -4.92 -0.71
C LEU A 34 24.52 -5.99 -0.59
N ILE A 35 24.87 -7.23 -0.22
CA ILE A 35 23.90 -8.30 -0.03
C ILE A 35 22.94 -7.95 1.09
N LEU A 36 23.43 -7.55 2.26
CA LEU A 36 22.62 -7.15 3.40
C LEU A 36 21.74 -5.93 3.09
N MET A 37 22.25 -4.97 2.30
CA MET A 37 21.52 -3.80 1.84
C MET A 37 20.33 -4.20 0.98
N VAL A 38 20.51 -5.07 -0.02
CA VAL A 38 19.42 -5.54 -0.88
C VAL A 38 18.36 -6.27 -0.06
N ILE A 39 18.76 -7.17 0.83
CA ILE A 39 17.84 -7.91 1.69
C ILE A 39 17.04 -6.95 2.59
N LEU A 40 17.71 -6.02 3.29
CA LEU A 40 17.06 -5.10 4.22
C LEU A 40 16.08 -4.15 3.52
N ILE A 41 16.49 -3.53 2.39
CA ILE A 41 15.65 -2.60 1.64
C ILE A 41 14.43 -3.33 1.08
N SER A 42 14.61 -4.53 0.53
CA SER A 42 13.51 -5.33 -0.01
C SER A 42 12.52 -5.75 1.08
N LEU A 43 13.00 -6.21 2.25
CA LEU A 43 12.15 -6.56 3.38
C LEU A 43 11.41 -5.34 3.93
N TYR A 44 12.11 -4.21 4.10
CA TYR A 44 11.51 -2.98 4.58
C TYR A 44 10.40 -2.49 3.62
N GLY A 45 10.65 -2.52 2.30
CA GLY A 45 9.66 -2.17 1.30
C GLY A 45 8.41 -3.04 1.37
N CYS A 46 8.57 -4.37 1.41
CA CYS A 46 7.44 -5.30 1.54
C CYS A 46 6.63 -5.07 2.84
N LEU A 47 7.30 -4.92 3.97
CA LEU A 47 6.63 -4.73 5.26
C LEU A 47 5.98 -3.35 5.39
N SER A 48 6.55 -2.31 4.78
CA SER A 48 5.94 -0.98 4.70
C SER A 48 4.63 -1.01 3.91
N ILE A 49 4.60 -1.69 2.76
CA ILE A 49 3.38 -1.84 1.97
C ILE A 49 2.34 -2.69 2.73
N LEU A 50 2.75 -3.76 3.42
CA LEU A 50 1.83 -4.55 4.25
C LEU A 50 1.22 -3.73 5.39
N SER A 51 2.00 -2.89 6.06
CA SER A 51 1.50 -2.03 7.13
C SER A 51 0.54 -0.96 6.60
N TYR A 52 0.83 -0.37 5.45
CA TYR A 52 -0.04 0.57 4.78
C TYR A 52 -1.37 -0.08 4.37
N ASN A 53 -1.33 -1.27 3.75
CA ASN A 53 -2.53 -2.03 3.40
C ASN A 53 -3.37 -2.39 4.63
N ALA A 54 -2.74 -2.73 5.76
CA ALA A 54 -3.46 -3.00 7.01
C ALA A 54 -4.15 -1.74 7.58
N GLN A 55 -3.57 -0.55 7.40
CA GLN A 55 -4.23 0.71 7.77
C GLN A 55 -5.41 1.01 6.85
N LEU A 56 -5.27 0.82 5.54
CA LEU A 56 -6.36 0.97 4.58
C LEU A 56 -7.51 0.00 4.89
N GLU A 57 -7.22 -1.27 5.13
CA GLU A 57 -8.21 -2.29 5.50
C GLU A 57 -9.01 -1.87 6.74
N ARG A 58 -8.34 -1.34 7.78
CA ARG A 58 -9.00 -0.81 8.99
C ARG A 58 -9.87 0.39 8.69
N SER A 59 -9.38 1.36 7.91
CA SER A 59 -10.15 2.56 7.58
C SER A 59 -11.40 2.23 6.76
N LEU A 60 -11.29 1.30 5.82
CA LEU A 60 -12.42 0.78 5.04
C LEU A 60 -13.43 0.05 5.93
N TYR A 61 -12.96 -0.78 6.85
CA TYR A 61 -13.82 -1.48 7.81
C TYR A 61 -14.65 -0.49 8.64
N PHE A 62 -14.01 0.52 9.23
CA PHE A 62 -14.73 1.55 10.00
C PHE A 62 -15.70 2.33 9.12
N ALA A 63 -15.30 2.72 7.92
CA ALA A 63 -16.17 3.42 6.99
C ALA A 63 -17.42 2.59 6.64
N SER A 64 -17.26 1.30 6.30
CA SER A 64 -18.39 0.43 5.96
C SER A 64 -19.36 0.18 7.12
N HIS A 65 -18.87 0.20 8.37
CA HIS A 65 -19.70 -0.04 9.55
C HIS A 65 -20.42 1.21 10.06
N SER A 66 -19.92 2.41 9.74
CA SER A 66 -20.52 3.68 10.15
C SER A 66 -21.47 4.27 9.10
N SER A 67 -21.45 3.79 7.85
CA SER A 67 -22.27 4.34 6.78
C SER A 67 -23.55 3.52 6.56
N ILE A 68 -24.69 4.18 6.65
CA ILE A 68 -26.02 3.64 6.37
C ILE A 68 -26.51 4.26 5.07
N VAL A 69 -26.83 3.42 4.10
CA VAL A 69 -27.33 3.82 2.79
C VAL A 69 -28.84 3.62 2.72
N ILE A 70 -29.53 4.63 2.22
CA ILE A 70 -30.96 4.68 2.02
C ILE A 70 -31.22 4.91 0.53
N GLN A 71 -32.01 4.04 -0.06
CA GLN A 71 -32.49 4.18 -1.44
C GLN A 71 -33.88 3.56 -1.56
N LYS A 72 -34.67 3.99 -2.53
CA LYS A 72 -35.95 3.32 -2.80
C LYS A 72 -35.76 1.96 -3.46
N LYS A 73 -36.66 1.03 -3.21
CA LYS A 73 -36.60 -0.35 -3.73
C LYS A 73 -36.69 -0.42 -5.27
N ASP A 74 -37.42 0.50 -5.86
CA ASP A 74 -37.60 0.62 -7.29
C ASP A 74 -36.51 1.45 -7.98
N GLY A 75 -35.52 1.98 -7.21
CA GLY A 75 -34.47 2.85 -7.72
C GLY A 75 -34.94 4.26 -8.09
N SER A 76 -36.20 4.62 -7.78
CA SER A 76 -36.71 5.96 -8.05
C SER A 76 -36.17 6.99 -7.06
N GLU A 77 -36.25 8.25 -7.47
CA GLU A 77 -35.85 9.40 -6.68
C GLU A 77 -36.78 9.64 -5.49
N PHE A 78 -36.28 10.28 -4.46
CA PHE A 78 -37.04 10.65 -3.26
C PHE A 78 -36.56 11.96 -2.65
N GLU A 79 -37.44 12.65 -1.95
CA GLU A 79 -37.06 13.84 -1.20
C GLU A 79 -36.25 13.46 0.03
N HIS A 80 -35.13 14.13 0.23
CA HIS A 80 -34.28 13.88 1.40
C HIS A 80 -34.65 14.79 2.57
N THR A 81 -34.53 14.24 3.79
CA THR A 81 -34.48 15.04 5.01
C THR A 81 -33.04 15.38 5.35
N SER A 82 -32.79 16.62 5.74
CA SER A 82 -31.46 17.06 6.15
C SER A 82 -31.04 16.41 7.45
N PHE A 83 -29.99 15.58 7.39
CA PHE A 83 -29.33 15.01 8.56
C PHE A 83 -27.94 15.62 8.70
N GLU A 84 -27.52 15.80 9.95
CA GLU A 84 -26.15 16.17 10.24
C GLU A 84 -25.21 15.04 9.77
N ASN A 85 -24.18 15.36 9.03
CA ASN A 85 -23.22 14.41 8.41
C ASN A 85 -23.82 13.46 7.35
N SER A 86 -24.82 13.88 6.59
CA SER A 86 -25.33 13.13 5.46
C SER A 86 -24.62 13.51 4.14
N VAL A 87 -24.49 12.51 3.27
CA VAL A 87 -24.03 12.66 1.89
C VAL A 87 -25.20 12.40 0.96
N TYR A 88 -25.51 13.38 0.13
CA TYR A 88 -26.54 13.30 -0.89
C TYR A 88 -25.94 12.79 -2.17
N GLU A 89 -26.65 11.90 -2.84
CA GLU A 89 -26.27 11.41 -4.16
C GLU A 89 -27.50 11.50 -5.08
N TYR A 90 -27.34 12.25 -6.15
CA TYR A 90 -28.31 12.32 -7.24
C TYR A 90 -27.62 11.86 -8.53
N GLU A 91 -27.94 10.67 -8.96
CA GLU A 91 -27.34 10.03 -10.14
C GLU A 91 -28.22 10.27 -11.37
N PHE A 92 -27.63 10.80 -12.41
CA PHE A 92 -28.31 10.99 -13.69
C PHE A 92 -27.28 10.94 -14.83
N VAL A 93 -27.76 10.92 -16.06
CA VAL A 93 -26.92 11.00 -17.25
C VAL A 93 -27.09 12.36 -17.90
N SER A 94 -26.00 12.94 -18.39
CA SER A 94 -25.98 14.24 -19.03
C SER A 94 -25.04 14.23 -20.23
N LYS A 95 -25.25 15.17 -21.15
CA LYS A 95 -24.44 15.32 -22.36
C LYS A 95 -23.34 16.38 -22.12
N LEU A 96 -22.10 16.02 -22.47
CA LEU A 96 -21.00 16.96 -22.59
C LEU A 96 -21.13 17.73 -23.92
N GLU A 97 -21.10 19.06 -23.86
CA GLU A 97 -21.22 19.88 -25.07
C GLU A 97 -19.84 20.25 -25.64
N ASP A 98 -18.90 20.66 -24.77
CA ASP A 98 -17.58 21.18 -25.18
C ASP A 98 -16.43 20.14 -25.00
N ALA A 99 -16.74 18.91 -24.61
CA ALA A 99 -15.77 17.87 -24.37
C ALA A 99 -16.19 16.51 -24.91
N LYS A 100 -15.23 15.60 -25.11
CA LYS A 100 -15.46 14.26 -25.65
C LYS A 100 -15.24 13.21 -24.57
N VAL A 101 -16.13 12.21 -24.52
CA VAL A 101 -15.99 11.04 -23.64
C VAL A 101 -14.72 10.24 -23.94
N VAL A 102 -14.17 9.56 -22.90
CA VAL A 102 -12.85 8.91 -22.98
C VAL A 102 -12.85 7.71 -23.89
N SER A 103 -13.77 6.79 -23.70
CA SER A 103 -13.83 5.55 -24.47
C SER A 103 -15.27 5.06 -24.62
N ILE A 104 -15.43 4.05 -25.44
CA ILE A 104 -16.68 3.42 -25.77
C ILE A 104 -16.50 1.92 -25.53
N LYS A 105 -17.56 1.18 -25.28
CA LYS A 105 -17.52 -0.27 -25.18
C LYS A 105 -16.78 -0.88 -26.36
N GLN A 106 -15.96 -1.89 -26.11
CA GLN A 106 -15.22 -2.61 -27.15
C GLN A 106 -16.17 -3.05 -28.29
N GLY A 107 -15.80 -2.71 -29.52
CA GLY A 107 -16.54 -3.07 -30.73
C GLY A 107 -17.60 -2.08 -31.19
N VAL A 108 -17.86 -0.99 -30.46
CA VAL A 108 -18.78 0.07 -30.86
C VAL A 108 -18.01 1.36 -31.07
N THR A 109 -18.06 1.94 -32.27
CA THR A 109 -17.45 3.24 -32.57
C THR A 109 -18.45 4.36 -32.31
N LEU A 110 -17.96 5.55 -31.90
CA LEU A 110 -18.77 6.75 -31.68
C LEU A 110 -19.66 7.08 -32.89
N ASP A 111 -19.12 6.88 -34.08
CA ASP A 111 -19.82 7.19 -35.33
C ASP A 111 -21.02 6.27 -35.61
N SER A 112 -21.05 5.07 -35.03
CA SER A 112 -22.15 4.13 -35.16
C SER A 112 -23.29 4.31 -34.16
N LEU A 113 -23.17 5.26 -33.23
CA LEU A 113 -24.16 5.55 -32.20
C LEU A 113 -25.14 6.65 -32.68
N PRO A 114 -26.42 6.59 -32.29
CA PRO A 114 -27.33 7.71 -32.39
C PRO A 114 -26.75 8.95 -31.65
N GLU A 115 -27.01 10.16 -32.16
CA GLU A 115 -26.50 11.41 -31.60
C GLU A 115 -26.85 11.63 -30.11
N GLU A 116 -27.99 11.09 -29.70
CA GLU A 116 -28.49 11.16 -28.32
C GLU A 116 -27.58 10.43 -27.30
N PHE A 117 -26.82 9.42 -27.76
CA PHE A 117 -25.90 8.63 -26.91
C PHE A 117 -24.43 9.05 -27.06
N LYS A 118 -24.12 10.00 -27.94
CA LYS A 118 -22.77 10.53 -28.06
C LYS A 118 -22.47 11.52 -26.95
N ASN A 119 -21.27 11.45 -26.41
CA ASN A 119 -20.76 12.34 -25.36
C ASN A 119 -21.61 12.35 -24.07
N VAL A 120 -22.29 11.25 -23.77
CA VAL A 120 -23.05 11.10 -22.54
C VAL A 120 -22.12 10.68 -21.41
N VAL A 121 -22.25 11.32 -20.25
CA VAL A 121 -21.49 11.02 -19.02
C VAL A 121 -22.45 10.71 -17.89
N SER A 122 -21.99 9.89 -16.96
CA SER A 122 -22.67 9.65 -15.68
C SER A 122 -22.34 10.78 -14.73
N VAL A 123 -23.36 11.46 -14.24
CA VAL A 123 -23.25 12.58 -13.33
C VAL A 123 -23.73 12.19 -11.95
N VAL A 124 -22.93 12.46 -10.95
CA VAL A 124 -23.26 12.26 -9.54
C VAL A 124 -23.26 13.63 -8.85
N GLY A 125 -24.45 14.14 -8.58
CA GLY A 125 -24.62 15.33 -7.75
C GLY A 125 -24.41 14.99 -6.28
N THR A 126 -23.45 15.64 -5.61
CA THR A 126 -23.16 15.39 -4.21
C THR A 126 -22.81 16.64 -3.44
N ASN A 127 -23.15 16.68 -2.16
CA ASN A 127 -22.81 17.79 -1.27
C ASN A 127 -21.41 17.68 -0.66
N ASN A 128 -20.75 16.51 -0.75
CA ASN A 128 -19.40 16.34 -0.21
C ASN A 128 -18.71 15.13 -0.83
N THR A 129 -17.71 15.35 -1.68
CA THR A 129 -16.98 14.28 -2.35
C THR A 129 -16.02 13.55 -1.43
N SER A 130 -15.40 14.20 -0.45
CA SER A 130 -14.48 13.54 0.48
C SER A 130 -15.17 12.52 1.40
N LYS A 131 -16.47 12.72 1.68
CA LYS A 131 -17.32 11.80 2.44
C LYS A 131 -18.06 10.80 1.58
N HIS A 132 -18.10 11.01 0.26
CA HIS A 132 -18.76 10.11 -0.68
C HIS A 132 -18.10 8.73 -0.65
N VAL A 133 -18.91 7.67 -0.74
CA VAL A 133 -18.47 6.28 -0.56
C VAL A 133 -17.32 5.90 -1.50
N LEU A 134 -17.35 6.33 -2.76
CA LEU A 134 -16.32 6.01 -3.75
C LEU A 134 -14.94 6.62 -3.42
N PHE A 135 -14.90 7.84 -2.88
CA PHE A 135 -13.66 8.48 -2.43
C PHE A 135 -13.21 7.94 -1.09
N ARG A 136 -14.15 7.79 -0.16
CA ARG A 136 -13.86 7.27 1.20
C ARG A 136 -13.39 5.81 1.20
N SER A 137 -13.86 5.00 0.26
CA SER A 137 -13.41 3.60 0.07
C SER A 137 -12.10 3.47 -0.72
N GLY A 138 -11.55 4.58 -1.24
CA GLY A 138 -10.34 4.57 -2.05
C GLY A 138 -10.52 4.04 -3.47
N VAL A 139 -11.76 3.83 -3.92
CA VAL A 139 -12.07 3.49 -5.32
C VAL A 139 -11.68 4.64 -6.24
N PHE A 140 -11.98 5.88 -5.82
CA PHE A 140 -11.51 7.10 -6.45
C PHE A 140 -10.60 7.87 -5.49
N THR A 141 -9.56 8.49 -6.05
CA THR A 141 -8.59 9.29 -5.30
C THR A 141 -8.39 10.64 -5.99
N LEU A 142 -8.50 11.72 -5.25
CA LEU A 142 -8.23 13.07 -5.79
C LEU A 142 -6.73 13.21 -6.09
N THR A 143 -6.38 13.54 -7.34
CA THR A 143 -5.00 13.71 -7.79
C THR A 143 -4.56 15.16 -7.86
N SER A 144 -5.52 16.08 -8.12
CA SER A 144 -5.25 17.53 -8.12
C SER A 144 -6.50 18.32 -7.81
N GLY A 145 -6.32 19.54 -7.30
CA GLY A 145 -7.42 20.41 -6.91
C GLY A 145 -7.94 20.16 -5.50
N LYS A 146 -9.23 20.37 -5.29
CA LYS A 146 -9.92 20.23 -4.00
C LYS A 146 -11.22 19.45 -4.16
N ASP A 147 -11.67 18.83 -3.07
CA ASP A 147 -12.98 18.20 -2.98
C ASP A 147 -14.12 19.21 -3.13
N ILE A 148 -15.27 18.74 -3.60
CA ILE A 148 -16.53 19.47 -3.51
C ILE A 148 -17.03 19.40 -2.08
N ASP A 149 -17.48 20.53 -1.55
CA ASP A 149 -18.14 20.60 -0.26
C ASP A 149 -19.50 21.33 -0.35
N SER A 150 -20.25 21.32 0.74
CA SER A 150 -21.64 21.81 0.76
C SER A 150 -21.83 23.32 0.46
N LYS A 151 -20.76 24.09 0.33
CA LYS A 151 -20.80 25.54 0.02
C LYS A 151 -20.51 25.85 -1.44
N ASP A 152 -20.06 24.85 -2.19
CA ASP A 152 -19.69 25.01 -3.58
C ASP A 152 -20.90 25.19 -4.48
N LYS A 153 -20.70 25.99 -5.53
CA LYS A 153 -21.66 26.22 -6.61
C LYS A 153 -20.94 26.14 -7.95
N ASN A 154 -21.61 25.51 -8.91
CA ASN A 154 -21.10 25.32 -10.28
C ASN A 154 -19.70 24.68 -10.31
N SER A 155 -19.47 23.73 -9.40
CA SER A 155 -18.21 23.02 -9.26
C SER A 155 -18.32 21.58 -9.75
N ILE A 156 -17.27 21.09 -10.44
CA ILE A 156 -17.23 19.73 -10.96
C ILE A 156 -15.88 19.07 -10.66
N LEU A 157 -15.91 17.77 -10.36
CA LEU A 157 -14.74 16.91 -10.41
C LEU A 157 -14.83 15.99 -11.63
N ILE A 158 -13.73 15.85 -12.34
CA ILE A 158 -13.64 15.02 -13.54
C ILE A 158 -12.55 13.98 -13.40
N HIS A 159 -12.71 12.84 -14.09
CA HIS A 159 -11.68 11.80 -14.11
C HIS A 159 -10.43 12.24 -14.88
N SER A 160 -9.25 11.78 -14.45
CA SER A 160 -7.95 12.17 -15.03
C SER A 160 -7.85 11.85 -16.53
N ASP A 161 -8.43 10.73 -16.97
CA ASP A 161 -8.42 10.35 -18.38
C ASP A 161 -9.36 11.24 -19.23
N LEU A 162 -10.50 11.66 -18.68
CA LEU A 162 -11.37 12.64 -19.31
C LEU A 162 -10.66 14.00 -19.43
N ALA A 163 -9.99 14.45 -18.36
CA ALA A 163 -9.19 15.67 -18.35
C ALA A 163 -8.05 15.62 -19.39
N LYS A 164 -7.29 14.53 -19.44
CA LYS A 164 -6.19 14.32 -20.40
C LYS A 164 -6.69 14.35 -21.83
N LYS A 165 -7.79 13.67 -22.14
CA LYS A 165 -8.34 13.58 -23.50
C LYS A 165 -8.77 14.95 -24.03
N ASN A 166 -9.30 15.80 -23.18
CA ASN A 166 -9.83 17.13 -23.54
C ASN A 166 -8.87 18.27 -23.19
N HIS A 167 -7.65 17.97 -22.74
CA HIS A 167 -6.63 18.94 -22.33
C HIS A 167 -7.10 19.91 -21.23
N LEU A 168 -7.99 19.45 -20.34
CA LEU A 168 -8.59 20.21 -19.27
C LEU A 168 -7.74 20.19 -18.00
N LYS A 169 -7.75 21.30 -17.26
CA LYS A 169 -7.05 21.48 -15.99
C LYS A 169 -8.00 21.99 -14.90
N VAL A 170 -7.55 21.93 -13.66
CA VAL A 170 -8.26 22.57 -12.54
C VAL A 170 -8.36 24.08 -12.79
N GLY A 171 -9.57 24.61 -12.70
CA GLY A 171 -9.91 26.00 -13.00
C GLY A 171 -10.53 26.22 -14.39
N ASP A 172 -10.41 25.25 -15.31
CA ASP A 172 -11.11 25.33 -16.61
C ASP A 172 -12.61 25.07 -16.42
N THR A 173 -13.39 25.38 -17.44
CA THR A 173 -14.84 25.19 -17.45
C THR A 173 -15.25 24.04 -18.36
N ILE A 174 -16.37 23.39 -18.05
CA ILE A 174 -16.99 22.35 -18.85
C ILE A 174 -18.51 22.57 -18.87
N VAL A 175 -19.13 22.29 -20.00
CA VAL A 175 -20.58 22.47 -20.16
C VAL A 175 -21.29 21.11 -20.14
N LEU A 176 -22.25 20.98 -19.22
CA LEU A 176 -23.12 19.85 -19.08
C LEU A 176 -24.56 20.30 -19.26
N ASN A 177 -25.22 19.85 -20.31
CA ASN A 177 -26.63 20.14 -20.60
C ASN A 177 -26.94 21.65 -20.47
N SER A 178 -26.14 22.47 -21.18
CA SER A 178 -26.22 23.96 -21.21
C SER A 178 -25.90 24.66 -19.87
N HIS A 179 -25.42 23.93 -18.88
CA HIS A 179 -24.96 24.48 -17.60
C HIS A 179 -23.45 24.43 -17.50
N THR A 180 -22.82 25.54 -17.15
CA THR A 180 -21.36 25.67 -17.08
C THR A 180 -20.87 25.40 -15.68
N TYR A 181 -19.93 24.46 -15.55
CA TYR A 181 -19.26 24.12 -14.31
C TYR A 181 -17.77 24.44 -14.38
N THR A 182 -17.18 24.83 -13.25
CA THR A 182 -15.74 25.02 -13.11
C THR A 182 -15.10 23.77 -12.52
N ILE A 183 -14.03 23.27 -13.13
CA ILE A 183 -13.29 22.10 -12.67
C ILE A 183 -12.57 22.44 -11.38
N LYS A 184 -13.09 21.94 -10.25
CA LYS A 184 -12.53 22.15 -8.91
C LYS A 184 -11.43 21.14 -8.60
N GLY A 185 -11.50 19.93 -9.16
CA GLY A 185 -10.49 18.92 -8.97
C GLY A 185 -10.54 17.80 -10.02
N ILE A 186 -9.48 17.03 -10.06
CA ILE A 186 -9.32 15.88 -10.95
C ILE A 186 -9.04 14.65 -10.08
N PHE A 187 -9.76 13.58 -10.33
CA PHE A 187 -9.61 12.32 -9.60
C PHE A 187 -9.18 11.17 -10.53
N GLU A 188 -8.68 10.13 -9.90
CA GLU A 188 -8.21 8.92 -10.56
C GLU A 188 -8.79 7.68 -9.85
N GLY A 189 -8.85 6.56 -10.53
CA GLY A 189 -9.28 5.32 -9.92
C GLY A 189 -9.83 4.33 -10.93
N LYS A 190 -10.86 3.59 -10.55
CA LYS A 190 -11.55 2.56 -11.32
C LYS A 190 -11.63 2.89 -12.82
N LYS A 191 -11.33 1.90 -13.67
CA LYS A 191 -11.34 2.06 -15.13
C LYS A 191 -12.14 0.95 -15.78
N HIS A 192 -12.75 1.25 -16.95
CA HIS A 192 -13.48 0.30 -17.80
C HIS A 192 -14.66 -0.40 -17.14
N GLU A 193 -15.14 0.09 -16.01
CA GLU A 193 -16.40 -0.39 -15.42
C GLU A 193 -17.61 0.36 -15.99
N THR A 194 -18.65 -0.38 -16.29
CA THR A 194 -19.91 0.17 -16.82
C THR A 194 -20.95 0.24 -15.71
N TYR A 195 -21.62 1.38 -15.58
CA TYR A 195 -22.67 1.62 -14.58
C TYR A 195 -24.08 1.40 -15.12
N THR A 196 -24.47 2.12 -16.17
CA THR A 196 -25.83 2.10 -16.69
C THR A 196 -26.02 1.20 -17.92
N GLY A 197 -24.90 0.81 -18.56
CA GLY A 197 -24.94 0.03 -19.78
C GLY A 197 -24.92 0.85 -21.07
N LEU A 198 -24.92 2.19 -20.98
CA LEU A 198 -24.70 3.05 -22.14
C LEU A 198 -23.24 2.91 -22.62
N SER A 199 -23.02 3.20 -23.90
CA SER A 199 -21.71 3.05 -24.53
C SER A 199 -20.63 3.96 -23.92
N SER A 200 -21.03 5.11 -23.43
CA SER A 200 -20.16 6.11 -22.77
C SER A 200 -20.14 6.00 -21.23
N ASP A 201 -20.91 5.07 -20.68
CA ASP A 201 -21.04 4.87 -19.25
C ASP A 201 -19.88 4.02 -18.72
N LEU A 202 -18.75 4.64 -18.61
CA LEU A 202 -17.54 4.06 -18.00
C LEU A 202 -17.10 4.91 -16.79
N SER A 203 -16.35 4.29 -15.91
CA SER A 203 -15.80 4.99 -14.73
C SER A 203 -15.03 6.24 -15.08
N GLU A 204 -14.34 6.26 -16.23
CA GLU A 204 -13.60 7.40 -16.76
C GLU A 204 -14.51 8.55 -17.23
N ASN A 205 -15.77 8.28 -17.51
CA ASN A 205 -16.79 9.24 -17.91
C ASN A 205 -17.73 9.61 -16.76
N THR A 206 -17.42 9.19 -15.53
CA THR A 206 -18.15 9.65 -14.34
C THR A 206 -17.63 11.01 -13.91
N VAL A 207 -18.55 11.93 -13.64
CA VAL A 207 -18.26 13.27 -13.14
C VAL A 207 -19.07 13.53 -11.87
N PHE A 208 -18.49 14.28 -10.94
CA PHE A 208 -19.16 14.70 -9.71
C PHE A 208 -19.44 16.18 -9.78
N VAL A 209 -20.68 16.60 -9.55
CA VAL A 209 -21.10 18.00 -9.51
C VAL A 209 -21.59 18.35 -8.11
N ASP A 210 -21.48 19.62 -7.76
CA ASP A 210 -22.04 20.09 -6.50
C ASP A 210 -23.58 19.99 -6.52
N TYR A 211 -24.12 19.52 -5.41
CA TYR A 211 -25.57 19.29 -5.28
C TYR A 211 -26.38 20.60 -5.29
N GLN A 212 -25.80 21.71 -4.85
CA GLN A 212 -26.51 23.01 -4.79
C GLN A 212 -26.83 23.55 -6.18
N SER A 213 -25.98 23.26 -7.18
CA SER A 213 -26.20 23.72 -8.55
C SER A 213 -27.30 22.96 -9.28
N LEU A 214 -27.77 21.87 -8.72
CA LEU A 214 -28.87 21.09 -9.32
C LEU A 214 -30.25 21.65 -8.95
N ASP A 215 -30.32 22.60 -8.00
CA ASP A 215 -31.55 23.26 -7.53
C ASP A 215 -32.71 22.27 -7.25
N THR A 216 -32.40 21.16 -6.61
CA THR A 216 -33.34 20.08 -6.32
C THR A 216 -33.21 19.60 -4.89
N ASN A 217 -34.31 19.06 -4.34
CA ASN A 217 -34.33 18.37 -3.03
C ASN A 217 -34.44 16.84 -3.22
N ILE A 218 -34.28 16.34 -4.45
CA ILE A 218 -34.43 14.94 -4.81
C ILE A 218 -33.09 14.26 -4.80
N VAL A 219 -33.05 13.04 -4.29
CA VAL A 219 -31.85 12.17 -4.26
C VAL A 219 -32.21 10.78 -4.77
N THR A 220 -31.27 10.12 -5.40
CA THR A 220 -31.37 8.69 -5.75
C THR A 220 -30.88 7.82 -4.59
N LYS A 221 -29.94 8.37 -3.82
CA LYS A 221 -29.32 7.67 -2.69
C LYS A 221 -28.90 8.68 -1.62
N LEU A 222 -29.12 8.31 -0.37
CA LEU A 222 -28.71 9.09 0.78
C LEU A 222 -27.82 8.24 1.68
N THR A 223 -26.63 8.73 1.99
CA THR A 223 -25.70 8.07 2.90
C THR A 223 -25.61 8.85 4.20
N ILE A 224 -25.86 8.19 5.32
CA ILE A 224 -25.82 8.80 6.66
C ILE A 224 -24.70 8.15 7.46
N ASP A 225 -23.83 8.97 8.04
CA ASP A 225 -22.80 8.52 8.99
C ASP A 225 -23.42 8.31 10.37
N SER A 226 -23.89 7.10 10.64
CA SER A 226 -24.54 6.72 11.89
C SER A 226 -24.31 5.26 12.24
N ASN A 227 -24.11 5.00 13.54
CA ASN A 227 -24.05 3.63 14.06
C ASN A 227 -25.44 3.06 14.41
N ASP A 228 -26.45 3.90 14.48
CA ASP A 228 -27.81 3.52 14.89
C ASP A 228 -28.72 3.23 13.69
N LEU A 229 -28.56 2.02 13.13
CA LEU A 229 -29.38 1.54 12.01
C LEU A 229 -30.88 1.53 12.35
N LYS A 230 -31.25 1.22 13.60
CA LYS A 230 -32.66 1.14 14.00
C LYS A 230 -33.36 2.50 13.97
N LYS A 231 -32.66 3.55 14.40
CA LYS A 231 -33.16 4.93 14.36
C LYS A 231 -33.39 5.39 12.92
N VAL A 232 -32.48 5.08 12.02
CA VAL A 232 -32.62 5.42 10.60
C VAL A 232 -33.75 4.62 9.94
N GLN A 233 -33.85 3.33 10.24
CA GLN A 233 -34.95 2.48 9.74
C GLN A 233 -36.35 2.92 10.20
N SER A 234 -36.44 3.56 11.38
CA SER A 234 -37.72 4.07 11.85
C SER A 234 -38.21 5.30 11.06
N LEU A 235 -37.30 6.03 10.40
CA LEU A 235 -37.62 7.21 9.60
C LEU A 235 -37.95 6.84 8.13
N TYR A 236 -37.39 5.74 7.66
CA TYR A 236 -37.56 5.26 6.29
C TYR A 236 -38.20 3.86 6.32
N PRO A 237 -39.54 3.74 6.09
CA PRO A 237 -40.24 2.47 6.21
C PRO A 237 -39.73 1.45 5.20
N SER A 238 -39.50 0.24 5.71
CA SER A 238 -38.97 -0.88 4.90
C SER A 238 -39.90 -1.38 3.81
N SER A 239 -41.15 -0.88 3.73
CA SER A 239 -42.06 -1.12 2.61
C SER A 239 -41.58 -0.49 1.30
N GLU A 240 -41.03 0.73 1.37
CA GLU A 240 -40.65 1.54 0.23
C GLU A 240 -39.11 1.67 0.08
N TYR A 241 -38.40 1.68 1.19
CA TYR A 241 -36.96 1.93 1.21
C TYR A 241 -36.15 0.69 1.54
N VAL A 242 -34.95 0.62 0.95
CA VAL A 242 -33.86 -0.27 1.38
C VAL A 242 -32.93 0.55 2.25
N VAL A 243 -32.84 0.20 3.53
CA VAL A 243 -31.93 0.82 4.50
C VAL A 243 -30.90 -0.23 4.88
N SER A 244 -29.69 -0.09 4.42
CA SER A 244 -28.62 -1.07 4.60
C SER A 244 -27.28 -0.41 4.85
N LYS A 245 -26.35 -1.16 5.43
CA LYS A 245 -24.94 -0.75 5.42
C LYS A 245 -24.38 -0.99 4.02
N ASP A 246 -23.64 -0.01 3.49
CA ASP A 246 -22.99 -0.17 2.18
C ASP A 246 -21.77 -1.08 2.28
N THR A 247 -22.01 -2.38 2.15
CA THR A 247 -20.95 -3.38 2.20
C THR A 247 -20.38 -3.72 0.82
N LYS A 248 -21.12 -3.51 -0.27
CA LYS A 248 -20.72 -3.97 -1.61
C LYS A 248 -19.54 -3.20 -2.18
N THR A 249 -19.58 -1.86 -2.13
CA THR A 249 -18.48 -1.02 -2.63
C THR A 249 -17.20 -1.25 -1.82
N TYR A 250 -17.32 -1.44 -0.52
CA TYR A 250 -16.19 -1.74 0.34
C TYR A 250 -15.63 -3.15 0.12
N GLN A 251 -16.49 -4.15 -0.16
CA GLN A 251 -16.05 -5.52 -0.42
C GLN A 251 -15.15 -5.60 -1.66
N SER A 252 -15.48 -4.94 -2.75
CA SER A 252 -14.63 -4.94 -3.95
C SER A 252 -13.25 -4.32 -3.70
N SER A 253 -13.20 -3.26 -2.90
CA SER A 253 -11.92 -2.65 -2.48
C SER A 253 -11.13 -3.53 -1.52
N LEU A 254 -11.82 -4.21 -0.58
CA LEU A 254 -11.19 -5.16 0.35
C LEU A 254 -10.60 -6.37 -0.38
N GLU A 255 -11.27 -6.93 -1.38
CA GLU A 255 -10.76 -8.04 -2.19
C GLU A 255 -9.46 -7.66 -2.90
N SER A 256 -9.38 -6.45 -3.48
CA SER A 256 -8.16 -5.95 -4.10
C SER A 256 -7.01 -5.81 -3.09
N ILE A 257 -7.28 -5.27 -1.90
CA ILE A 257 -6.30 -5.12 -0.82
C ILE A 257 -5.83 -6.50 -0.31
N GLN A 258 -6.74 -7.45 -0.15
CA GLN A 258 -6.41 -8.81 0.29
C GLN A 258 -5.55 -9.55 -0.74
N SER A 259 -5.88 -9.45 -2.03
CA SER A 259 -5.07 -10.04 -3.11
C SER A 259 -3.66 -9.47 -3.12
N MET A 260 -3.52 -8.15 -3.01
CA MET A 260 -2.21 -7.47 -2.90
C MET A 260 -1.44 -7.93 -1.66
N LYS A 261 -2.11 -8.06 -0.50
CA LYS A 261 -1.52 -8.53 0.76
C LYS A 261 -0.93 -9.94 0.60
N HIS A 262 -1.67 -10.88 0.00
CA HIS A 262 -1.18 -12.23 -0.26
C HIS A 262 0.04 -12.24 -1.19
N MET A 263 0.01 -11.46 -2.27
CA MET A 263 1.14 -11.37 -3.19
C MET A 263 2.40 -10.83 -2.51
N ILE A 264 2.28 -9.80 -1.67
CA ILE A 264 3.41 -9.22 -0.93
C ILE A 264 3.90 -10.18 0.15
N GLN A 265 3.03 -10.95 0.80
CA GLN A 265 3.44 -11.98 1.77
C GLN A 265 4.28 -13.07 1.10
N ILE A 266 3.87 -13.57 -0.06
CA ILE A 266 4.64 -14.56 -0.84
C ILE A 266 5.99 -13.96 -1.25
N LEU A 267 6.00 -12.70 -1.73
CA LEU A 267 7.23 -12.02 -2.11
C LEU A 267 8.19 -11.86 -0.92
N SER A 268 7.71 -11.44 0.24
CA SER A 268 8.54 -11.28 1.44
C SER A 268 9.11 -12.62 1.92
N LEU A 269 8.33 -13.69 1.87
CA LEU A 269 8.81 -15.03 2.22
C LEU A 269 9.89 -15.51 1.23
N SER A 270 9.72 -15.23 -0.06
CA SER A 270 10.72 -15.54 -1.08
C SER A 270 12.02 -14.77 -0.86
N ILE A 271 11.97 -13.50 -0.47
CA ILE A 271 13.15 -12.69 -0.14
C ILE A 271 13.87 -13.25 1.07
N ILE A 272 13.15 -13.68 2.11
CA ILE A 272 13.74 -14.32 3.29
C ILE A 272 14.46 -15.63 2.89
N GLY A 273 13.80 -16.49 2.12
CA GLY A 273 14.37 -17.75 1.66
C GLY A 273 15.60 -17.57 0.78
N CYS A 274 15.51 -16.74 -0.26
CA CYS A 274 16.64 -16.42 -1.14
C CYS A 274 17.78 -15.73 -0.37
N GLY A 275 17.47 -14.77 0.50
CA GLY A 275 18.46 -14.09 1.33
C GLY A 275 19.23 -15.05 2.22
N LEU A 276 18.53 -15.98 2.86
CA LEU A 276 19.14 -17.02 3.70
C LEU A 276 20.07 -17.92 2.89
N VAL A 277 19.65 -18.39 1.71
CA VAL A 277 20.46 -19.25 0.84
C VAL A 277 21.71 -18.51 0.35
N VAL A 278 21.53 -17.32 -0.23
CA VAL A 278 22.65 -16.52 -0.79
C VAL A 278 23.65 -16.16 0.31
N LEU A 279 23.17 -15.65 1.46
CA LEU A 279 24.05 -15.28 2.56
C LEU A 279 24.80 -16.51 3.11
N SER A 280 24.12 -17.65 3.28
CA SER A 280 24.76 -18.89 3.75
C SER A 280 25.83 -19.37 2.78
N LEU A 281 25.59 -19.36 1.47
CA LEU A 281 26.57 -19.77 0.47
C LEU A 281 27.80 -18.87 0.48
N VAL A 282 27.61 -17.55 0.52
CA VAL A 282 28.71 -16.59 0.60
C VAL A 282 29.51 -16.77 1.87
N LEU A 283 28.85 -17.01 3.01
CA LEU A 283 29.52 -17.26 4.28
C LEU A 283 30.29 -18.58 4.30
N VAL A 284 29.77 -19.66 3.68
CA VAL A 284 30.48 -20.93 3.52
C VAL A 284 31.77 -20.74 2.74
N LEU A 285 31.71 -20.00 1.60
CA LEU A 285 32.92 -19.68 0.82
C LEU A 285 33.93 -18.87 1.65
N TRP A 286 33.44 -17.91 2.42
CA TRP A 286 34.29 -17.08 3.29
C TRP A 286 34.97 -17.87 4.40
N LEU A 287 34.22 -18.74 5.06
CA LEU A 287 34.77 -19.59 6.11
C LEU A 287 35.82 -20.53 5.55
N ARG A 288 35.63 -21.04 4.33
CA ARG A 288 36.63 -21.88 3.65
C ARG A 288 37.93 -21.13 3.42
N ASP A 289 37.89 -19.88 3.01
CA ASP A 289 39.07 -19.04 2.79
C ASP A 289 39.77 -18.67 4.10
N ARG A 290 39.04 -18.65 5.23
CA ARG A 290 39.56 -18.32 6.58
C ARG A 290 39.95 -19.53 7.41
N ILE A 291 39.96 -20.74 6.82
CA ILE A 291 40.17 -21.98 7.60
C ILE A 291 41.52 -21.98 8.34
N HIS A 292 42.55 -21.32 7.77
CA HIS A 292 43.85 -21.13 8.40
C HIS A 292 43.79 -20.23 9.62
N GLU A 293 43.13 -19.08 9.51
CA GLU A 293 42.94 -18.13 10.62
C GLU A 293 42.16 -18.81 11.76
N ILE A 294 41.11 -19.58 11.41
CA ILE A 294 40.31 -20.35 12.36
C ILE A 294 41.17 -21.43 13.05
N GLY A 295 42.05 -22.11 12.31
CA GLY A 295 42.97 -23.10 12.86
C GLY A 295 43.94 -22.46 13.90
N ILE A 296 44.47 -21.30 13.61
CA ILE A 296 45.34 -20.56 14.54
C ILE A 296 44.57 -20.17 15.81
N LEU A 297 43.33 -19.62 15.65
CA LEU A 297 42.49 -19.24 16.80
C LEU A 297 42.15 -20.44 17.70
N LEU A 298 41.88 -21.61 17.12
CA LEU A 298 41.64 -22.83 17.85
C LEU A 298 42.91 -23.32 18.57
N SER A 299 44.12 -23.14 17.96
CA SER A 299 45.37 -23.58 18.57
C SER A 299 45.81 -22.66 19.75
N ILE A 300 45.41 -21.40 19.75
CA ILE A 300 45.60 -20.46 20.87
C ILE A 300 44.61 -20.70 22.03
N GLY A 301 43.65 -21.67 21.83
CA GLY A 301 42.66 -22.04 22.85
C GLY A 301 41.32 -21.35 22.78
N LYS A 302 41.04 -20.62 21.70
CA LYS A 302 39.67 -20.07 21.48
C LYS A 302 38.66 -21.19 21.23
N SER A 303 37.49 -21.08 21.84
CA SER A 303 36.41 -22.06 21.65
C SER A 303 35.73 -21.87 20.29
N LYS A 304 35.15 -22.98 19.75
CA LYS A 304 34.37 -22.90 18.49
C LYS A 304 33.20 -21.91 18.56
N MET A 305 32.60 -21.78 19.76
CA MET A 305 31.48 -20.85 19.97
C MET A 305 31.94 -19.38 19.93
N GLU A 306 33.09 -19.04 20.51
CA GLU A 306 33.64 -17.68 20.41
C GLU A 306 33.90 -17.28 18.95
N ILE A 307 34.39 -18.21 18.12
CA ILE A 307 34.60 -17.96 16.68
C ILE A 307 33.28 -17.69 15.98
N ILE A 308 32.22 -18.46 16.29
CA ILE A 308 30.88 -18.24 15.71
C ILE A 308 30.32 -16.88 16.13
N VAL A 309 30.43 -16.55 17.40
CA VAL A 309 30.01 -15.23 17.94
C VAL A 309 30.76 -14.09 17.25
N GLN A 310 32.06 -14.25 17.02
CA GLN A 310 32.86 -13.26 16.28
C GLN A 310 32.30 -13.02 14.86
N PHE A 311 31.94 -14.09 14.12
CA PHE A 311 31.33 -13.95 12.79
C PHE A 311 29.96 -13.27 12.83
N ILE A 312 29.14 -13.56 13.82
CA ILE A 312 27.86 -12.87 14.01
C ILE A 312 28.12 -11.38 14.25
N LEU A 313 29.07 -11.02 15.12
CA LEU A 313 29.43 -9.63 15.40
C LEU A 313 29.94 -8.90 14.16
N GLU A 314 30.79 -9.54 13.33
CA GLU A 314 31.25 -8.96 12.06
C GLU A 314 30.08 -8.55 11.16
N LEU A 315 29.07 -9.43 10.98
CA LEU A 315 27.90 -9.15 10.16
C LEU A 315 26.96 -8.10 10.79
N VAL A 316 26.81 -8.13 12.11
CA VAL A 316 26.05 -7.12 12.85
C VAL A 316 26.67 -5.73 12.64
N PHE A 317 28.00 -5.59 12.77
CA PHE A 317 28.69 -4.33 12.52
C PHE A 317 28.54 -3.84 11.08
N ILE A 318 28.55 -4.75 10.10
CA ILE A 318 28.31 -4.40 8.68
C ILE A 318 26.87 -3.94 8.48
N SER A 319 25.89 -4.48 9.22
CA SER A 319 24.49 -4.13 9.10
C SER A 319 24.10 -2.83 9.82
N LEU A 320 24.87 -2.38 10.84
CA LEU A 320 24.56 -1.17 11.62
C LEU A 320 24.39 0.11 10.76
N PRO A 321 25.33 0.45 9.85
CA PRO A 321 25.16 1.63 9.02
C PRO A 321 23.88 1.57 8.15
N LEU A 322 23.55 0.37 7.63
CA LEU A 322 22.32 0.15 6.87
C LEU A 322 21.09 0.34 7.73
N GLY A 323 21.11 -0.19 8.97
CA GLY A 323 20.05 0.00 9.94
C GLY A 323 19.80 1.47 10.24
N ILE A 324 20.84 2.27 10.41
CA ILE A 324 20.73 3.71 10.66
C ILE A 324 20.07 4.42 9.46
N VAL A 325 20.50 4.13 8.24
CA VAL A 325 19.93 4.75 7.03
C VAL A 325 18.43 4.41 6.89
N VAL A 326 18.07 3.13 7.01
CA VAL A 326 16.68 2.70 6.90
C VAL A 326 15.83 3.21 8.07
N CYS A 327 16.42 3.36 9.27
CA CYS A 327 15.77 3.98 10.42
C CYS A 327 15.40 5.44 10.14
N VAL A 328 16.32 6.24 9.60
CA VAL A 328 16.04 7.63 9.22
C VAL A 328 14.93 7.70 8.17
N ILE A 329 14.98 6.85 7.15
CA ILE A 329 13.91 6.75 6.14
C ILE A 329 12.57 6.40 6.79
N SER A 330 12.55 5.45 7.71
CA SER A 330 11.32 5.00 8.39
C SER A 330 10.70 6.09 9.28
N LEU A 331 11.51 6.97 9.85
CA LEU A 331 11.03 8.14 10.60
C LEU A 331 10.36 9.16 9.69
N VAL A 332 10.93 9.42 8.52
CA VAL A 332 10.34 10.35 7.52
C VAL A 332 8.97 9.85 7.04
N PHE A 333 8.82 8.54 6.81
CA PHE A 333 7.55 7.93 6.36
C PHE A 333 6.63 7.49 7.50
N ASN A 334 6.97 7.76 8.75
CA ASN A 334 6.23 7.34 9.95
C ASN A 334 5.95 5.82 10.01
N GLN A 335 6.92 5.02 9.58
CA GLN A 335 6.82 3.56 9.42
C GLN A 335 7.84 2.80 10.30
N VAL A 336 8.04 3.27 11.54
CA VAL A 336 9.05 2.72 12.47
C VAL A 336 8.80 1.24 12.81
N SER A 337 7.53 0.83 12.91
CA SER A 337 7.18 -0.57 13.17
C SER A 337 7.66 -1.52 12.07
N SER A 338 7.51 -1.11 10.80
CA SER A 338 7.99 -1.87 9.64
C SER A 338 9.50 -1.99 9.62
N PHE A 339 10.23 -0.94 10.03
CA PHE A 339 11.67 -0.96 10.20
C PHE A 339 12.11 -1.95 11.27
N LEU A 340 11.55 -1.87 12.47
CA LEU A 340 11.91 -2.77 13.57
C LEU A 340 11.71 -4.24 13.19
N LEU A 341 10.62 -4.55 12.50
CA LEU A 341 10.32 -5.91 12.05
C LEU A 341 11.31 -6.36 10.95
N SER A 342 11.60 -5.51 9.95
CA SER A 342 12.52 -5.84 8.86
C SER A 342 13.96 -6.03 9.35
N TYR A 343 14.41 -5.18 10.28
CA TYR A 343 15.74 -5.30 10.87
C TYR A 343 15.83 -6.53 11.79
N GLY A 344 14.80 -6.85 12.55
CA GLY A 344 14.70 -8.08 13.34
C GLY A 344 14.76 -9.34 12.48
N LEU A 345 14.06 -9.36 11.34
CA LEU A 345 14.14 -10.44 10.35
C LEU A 345 15.54 -10.55 9.73
N LEU A 346 16.17 -9.44 9.38
CA LEU A 346 17.55 -9.44 8.89
C LEU A 346 18.51 -10.05 9.91
N MET A 347 18.41 -9.68 11.20
CA MET A 347 19.20 -10.28 12.28
C MET A 347 18.98 -11.81 12.38
N SER A 348 17.75 -12.26 12.25
CA SER A 348 17.42 -13.69 12.23
C SER A 348 18.07 -14.41 11.05
N ILE A 349 18.02 -13.82 9.84
CA ILE A 349 18.68 -14.36 8.64
C ILE A 349 20.20 -14.44 8.87
N ILE A 350 20.82 -13.42 9.43
CA ILE A 350 22.26 -13.39 9.74
C ILE A 350 22.61 -14.54 10.69
N ILE A 351 21.91 -14.67 11.81
CA ILE A 351 22.18 -15.71 12.80
C ILE A 351 22.06 -17.11 12.19
N VAL A 352 20.95 -17.38 11.49
CA VAL A 352 20.70 -18.68 10.87
C VAL A 352 21.75 -19.00 9.79
N SER A 353 22.08 -18.02 8.95
CA SER A 353 23.09 -18.19 7.89
C SER A 353 24.49 -18.48 8.46
N VAL A 354 24.87 -17.79 9.54
CA VAL A 354 26.16 -18.08 10.23
C VAL A 354 26.14 -19.46 10.85
N LEU A 355 25.05 -19.88 11.47
CA LEU A 355 24.93 -21.22 12.03
C LEU A 355 25.05 -22.30 10.95
N ILE A 356 24.39 -22.14 9.82
CA ILE A 356 24.49 -23.07 8.67
C ILE A 356 25.93 -23.13 8.17
N ALA A 357 26.56 -21.97 7.93
CA ALA A 357 27.94 -21.91 7.48
C ALA A 357 28.94 -22.50 8.48
N SER A 358 28.70 -22.29 9.77
CA SER A 358 29.57 -22.79 10.84
C SER A 358 29.50 -24.30 11.05
N LEU A 359 28.50 -25.02 10.52
CA LEU A 359 28.45 -26.48 10.56
C LEU A 359 29.72 -27.11 9.98
N MET A 360 30.35 -26.46 8.98
CA MET A 360 31.63 -26.91 8.44
C MET A 360 32.77 -26.90 9.49
N ILE A 361 32.75 -25.93 10.41
CA ILE A 361 33.73 -25.82 11.50
C ILE A 361 33.39 -26.76 12.63
N MET A 362 32.10 -26.92 12.94
CA MET A 362 31.64 -27.74 14.06
C MET A 362 31.90 -29.25 13.83
N ILE A 363 31.70 -29.72 12.58
CA ILE A 363 31.86 -31.16 12.24
C ILE A 363 33.32 -31.58 12.21
N LYS A 364 34.27 -30.70 11.80
CA LYS A 364 35.68 -31.04 11.72
C LYS A 364 36.39 -30.98 13.08
N LYS A 365 37.24 -31.95 13.34
CA LYS A 365 38.12 -31.94 14.52
C LYS A 365 39.23 -30.88 14.32
N PRO A 366 39.68 -30.15 15.35
CA PRO A 366 40.76 -29.17 15.26
C PRO A 366 42.02 -29.72 14.57
N ARG A 367 42.35 -31.01 14.83
CA ARG A 367 43.49 -31.71 14.23
C ARG A 367 43.37 -31.87 12.71
N GLU A 368 42.15 -32.05 12.16
CA GLU A 368 41.91 -32.15 10.72
C GLU A 368 41.97 -30.81 10.02
N ILE A 369 41.64 -29.73 10.74
CA ILE A 369 41.76 -28.36 10.25
C ILE A 369 43.24 -27.99 10.17
N LEU A 370 44.03 -28.35 11.17
CA LEU A 370 45.48 -28.08 11.25
C LEU A 370 46.32 -28.98 10.33
N SER A 371 45.94 -30.25 10.10
CA SER A 371 46.67 -31.17 9.23
C SER A 371 46.58 -30.85 7.71
N LYS A 372 45.67 -29.99 7.30
CA LYS A 372 45.62 -29.46 5.95
C LYS A 372 46.53 -28.24 5.75
N LEU A 373 47.26 -27.84 6.77
CA LEU A 373 48.23 -26.76 6.82
C LEU A 373 49.67 -27.18 6.51
N SER A 374 49.94 -28.50 6.54
CA SER A 374 51.17 -29.10 6.11
C SER A 374 51.04 -29.67 4.68
#